data_37af8b1ed32cb3261da6440ae2c3e1ef
#
_entry.id   37af8b1ed32cb3261da6440ae2c3e1ef
#
_cell.length_a   1.000
_cell.length_b   1.000
_cell.length_c   1.000
_cell.angle_alpha   90.00
_cell.angle_beta   90.00
_cell.angle_gamma   90.00
#
_symmetry.space_group_name_H-M   'P 1'
#
loop_
_entity.id
_entity.type
_entity.pdbx_description
1 polymer ?
#
loop_
_entity_poly.entity_id
_entity_poly.type
_entity_poly.pdbx_seq_one_letter_code
_entity_poly.pdbx_strand_id
1 'polypeptide(L)'
;MPDAGTPVGHGDVTQRVGVEVIRARGVDVEKLIKMLIANAAAEFASTYYYYTILRMHLAGYEDYKEICEDARLEDRAHWELIVPRIYELGGELPNDLPEFHNQAGCIAAKLPNPPTVVNILTVLLESERCAIRSWSAICVMTFGKDPRTYDMAARILNEEVEHEAWFIELLAHERDGKSIPSGHFRRGEPGEAPYSKNRRFYNP
;
A
#
# COMPACT_ATOMS: atom_id res chain seq x y z
N MET A 1 19.10 -47.95 -35.84
CA MET A 1 18.10 -47.74 -34.76
C MET A 1 18.45 -46.46 -34.09
N PRO A 2 17.62 -45.42 -34.10
CA PRO A 2 17.91 -44.19 -33.35
C PRO A 2 17.74 -44.43 -31.87
N ASP A 3 18.67 -43.91 -31.11
CA ASP A 3 18.81 -43.94 -29.68
C ASP A 3 17.56 -43.32 -29.01
N ALA A 4 16.94 -44.10 -28.11
CA ALA A 4 15.81 -43.58 -27.33
C ALA A 4 16.32 -42.51 -26.38
N GLY A 5 16.02 -41.24 -26.69
CA GLY A 5 16.41 -40.11 -25.89
C GLY A 5 16.01 -40.29 -24.42
N THR A 6 16.99 -40.06 -23.56
CA THR A 6 16.80 -40.03 -22.11
C THR A 6 15.64 -39.06 -21.76
N PRO A 7 14.65 -39.49 -20.98
CA PRO A 7 13.58 -38.59 -20.59
C PRO A 7 14.17 -37.39 -19.85
N VAL A 8 13.94 -36.20 -20.39
CA VAL A 8 14.23 -34.96 -19.70
C VAL A 8 13.46 -35.01 -18.37
N GLY A 9 14.18 -35.13 -17.25
CA GLY A 9 13.58 -35.13 -15.95
C GLY A 9 12.77 -33.83 -15.80
N HIS A 10 11.46 -33.97 -15.65
CA HIS A 10 10.61 -32.86 -15.28
C HIS A 10 11.06 -32.42 -13.89
N GLY A 11 11.77 -31.30 -13.80
CA GLY A 11 12.08 -30.67 -12.51
C GLY A 11 10.81 -30.50 -11.70
N ASP A 12 10.93 -30.41 -10.39
CA ASP A 12 9.80 -30.19 -9.50
C ASP A 12 8.99 -28.95 -9.96
N VAL A 13 7.81 -29.21 -10.50
CA VAL A 13 6.91 -28.16 -11.03
C VAL A 13 6.44 -27.17 -9.96
N THR A 14 6.66 -27.49 -8.69
CA THR A 14 6.34 -26.61 -7.56
C THR A 14 7.49 -25.66 -7.17
N GLN A 15 8.68 -25.86 -7.77
CA GLN A 15 9.84 -25.07 -7.50
C GLN A 15 9.64 -23.60 -7.90
N ARG A 16 9.88 -22.69 -6.96
CA ARG A 16 9.80 -21.22 -7.19
C ARG A 16 11.22 -20.65 -7.40
N VAL A 17 11.73 -20.74 -8.62
CA VAL A 17 13.07 -20.25 -8.98
C VAL A 17 13.29 -18.79 -8.57
N GLY A 18 12.27 -17.93 -8.73
CA GLY A 18 12.34 -16.52 -8.29
C GLY A 18 12.62 -16.39 -6.80
N VAL A 19 12.03 -17.24 -5.95
CA VAL A 19 12.26 -17.24 -4.50
C VAL A 19 13.68 -17.69 -4.17
N GLU A 20 14.18 -18.71 -4.84
CA GLU A 20 15.56 -19.20 -4.65
C GLU A 20 16.60 -18.12 -5.01
N VAL A 21 16.38 -17.43 -6.14
CA VAL A 21 17.25 -16.33 -6.58
C VAL A 21 17.33 -15.21 -5.56
N ILE A 22 16.20 -14.77 -5.01
CA ILE A 22 16.21 -13.67 -4.03
C ILE A 22 16.76 -14.10 -2.67
N ARG A 23 16.55 -15.37 -2.25
CA ARG A 23 17.22 -15.93 -1.08
C ARG A 23 18.73 -15.98 -1.23
N ALA A 24 19.21 -16.41 -2.38
CA ALA A 24 20.64 -16.43 -2.69
C ALA A 24 21.25 -15.01 -2.69
N ARG A 25 20.45 -13.98 -2.94
CA ARG A 25 20.86 -12.56 -2.83
C ARG A 25 20.72 -12.00 -1.41
N GLY A 26 20.39 -12.83 -0.44
CA GLY A 26 20.29 -12.46 0.98
C GLY A 26 19.00 -11.72 1.35
N VAL A 27 17.87 -11.99 0.66
CA VAL A 27 16.56 -11.58 1.11
C VAL A 27 16.03 -12.62 2.12
N ASP A 28 15.65 -12.16 3.29
CA ASP A 28 14.87 -12.95 4.24
C ASP A 28 13.42 -12.99 3.76
N VAL A 29 13.09 -14.05 3.01
CA VAL A 29 11.79 -14.19 2.35
C VAL A 29 10.66 -14.34 3.37
N GLU A 30 10.88 -15.05 4.45
CA GLU A 30 9.92 -15.28 5.51
C GLU A 30 9.57 -13.96 6.23
N LYS A 31 10.57 -13.15 6.51
CA LYS A 31 10.37 -11.80 7.06
C LYS A 31 9.67 -10.89 6.05
N LEU A 32 10.06 -10.95 4.77
CA LEU A 32 9.43 -10.15 3.71
C LEU A 32 7.94 -10.47 3.59
N ILE A 33 7.57 -11.76 3.57
CA ILE A 33 6.17 -12.20 3.54
C ILE A 33 5.38 -11.61 4.73
N LYS A 34 5.93 -11.69 5.95
CA LYS A 34 5.28 -11.11 7.15
C LYS A 34 5.08 -9.61 7.01
N MET A 35 6.07 -8.89 6.49
CA MET A 35 5.97 -7.45 6.26
C MET A 35 4.91 -7.13 5.20
N LEU A 36 4.83 -7.90 4.12
CA LEU A 36 3.82 -7.72 3.08
C LEU A 36 2.41 -8.03 3.60
N ILE A 37 2.22 -9.07 4.42
CA ILE A 37 0.93 -9.37 5.05
C ILE A 37 0.51 -8.22 5.98
N ALA A 38 1.43 -7.69 6.78
CA ALA A 38 1.16 -6.58 7.69
C ALA A 38 0.75 -5.30 6.92
N ASN A 39 1.38 -5.02 5.78
CA ASN A 39 0.99 -3.91 4.92
C ASN A 39 -0.34 -4.19 4.21
N ALA A 40 -0.55 -5.40 3.67
CA ALA A 40 -1.82 -5.76 3.04
C ALA A 40 -3.00 -5.61 4.02
N ALA A 41 -2.82 -5.98 5.28
CA ALA A 41 -3.83 -5.81 6.31
C ALA A 41 -4.07 -4.32 6.67
N ALA A 42 -3.02 -3.50 6.65
CA ALA A 42 -3.14 -2.06 6.85
C ALA A 42 -3.89 -1.39 5.68
N GLU A 43 -3.51 -1.66 4.43
CA GLU A 43 -4.18 -1.14 3.23
C GLU A 43 -5.66 -1.56 3.17
N PHE A 44 -5.95 -2.82 3.51
CA PHE A 44 -7.32 -3.30 3.60
C PHE A 44 -8.12 -2.52 4.66
N ALA A 45 -7.55 -2.33 5.84
CA ALA A 45 -8.19 -1.57 6.92
C ALA A 45 -8.39 -0.10 6.54
N SER A 46 -7.40 0.53 5.91
CA SER A 46 -7.47 1.90 5.39
C SER A 46 -8.63 2.05 4.43
N THR A 47 -8.67 1.25 3.37
CA THR A 47 -9.70 1.30 2.33
C THR A 47 -11.11 1.15 2.89
N TYR A 48 -11.34 0.12 3.72
CA TYR A 48 -12.69 -0.24 4.15
C TYR A 48 -13.16 0.49 5.41
N TYR A 49 -12.26 0.90 6.27
CA TYR A 49 -12.62 1.52 7.54
C TYR A 49 -12.30 3.01 7.59
N TYR A 50 -11.04 3.40 7.41
CA TYR A 50 -10.63 4.77 7.66
C TYR A 50 -11.24 5.75 6.69
N TYR A 51 -10.86 5.66 5.45
CA TYR A 51 -11.30 6.61 4.45
C TYR A 51 -12.81 6.57 4.24
N THR A 52 -13.42 5.38 4.34
CA THR A 52 -14.88 5.27 4.19
C THR A 52 -15.62 5.90 5.36
N ILE A 53 -15.19 5.64 6.60
CA ILE A 53 -15.88 6.16 7.79
C ILE A 53 -15.51 7.61 8.06
N LEU A 54 -14.20 7.93 8.07
CA LEU A 54 -13.72 9.26 8.45
C LEU A 54 -14.23 10.33 7.48
N ARG A 55 -14.25 10.08 6.17
CA ARG A 55 -14.78 11.04 5.19
C ARG A 55 -16.26 11.37 5.40
N MET A 56 -17.06 10.45 5.96
CA MET A 56 -18.47 10.73 6.25
C MET A 56 -18.66 11.79 7.33
N HIS A 57 -17.65 12.03 8.15
CA HIS A 57 -17.62 13.08 9.17
C HIS A 57 -17.06 14.42 8.67
N LEU A 58 -16.72 14.52 7.38
CA LEU A 58 -16.28 15.76 6.73
C LEU A 58 -17.45 16.48 6.03
N ALA A 59 -18.64 16.51 6.65
CA ALA A 59 -19.81 17.18 6.10
C ALA A 59 -19.55 18.67 5.89
N GLY A 60 -19.81 19.17 4.67
CA GLY A 60 -19.52 20.55 4.29
C GLY A 60 -18.11 20.79 3.74
N TYR A 61 -17.25 19.78 3.74
CA TYR A 61 -15.88 19.82 3.21
C TYR A 61 -15.77 18.86 2.01
N GLU A 62 -16.52 19.13 0.97
CA GLU A 62 -16.62 18.21 -0.18
C GLU A 62 -15.26 17.98 -0.87
N ASP A 63 -14.43 19.03 -0.98
CA ASP A 63 -13.08 18.93 -1.52
C ASP A 63 -12.20 17.94 -0.73
N TYR A 64 -12.33 17.92 0.60
CA TYR A 64 -11.57 17.01 1.46
C TYR A 64 -12.08 15.57 1.36
N LYS A 65 -13.39 15.41 1.12
CA LYS A 65 -13.97 14.09 0.84
C LYS A 65 -13.44 13.51 -0.48
N GLU A 66 -13.27 14.34 -1.51
CA GLU A 66 -12.68 13.92 -2.79
C GLU A 66 -11.24 13.45 -2.60
N ILE A 67 -10.42 14.22 -1.87
CA ILE A 67 -9.04 13.85 -1.54
C ILE A 67 -8.98 12.51 -0.78
N CYS A 68 -9.83 12.35 0.22
CA CYS A 68 -9.92 11.07 0.95
C CYS A 68 -10.39 9.92 0.06
N GLU A 69 -11.24 10.17 -0.94
CA GLU A 69 -11.66 9.14 -1.88
C GLU A 69 -10.55 8.72 -2.83
N ASP A 70 -9.75 9.67 -3.31
CA ASP A 70 -8.59 9.37 -4.16
C ASP A 70 -7.58 8.49 -3.40
N ALA A 71 -7.20 8.88 -2.18
CA ALA A 71 -6.32 8.07 -1.34
C ALA A 71 -6.92 6.68 -1.07
N ARG A 72 -8.21 6.59 -0.76
CA ARG A 72 -8.90 5.31 -0.56
C ARG A 72 -8.81 4.37 -1.75
N LEU A 73 -8.94 4.90 -2.95
CA LEU A 73 -8.88 4.10 -4.18
C LEU A 73 -7.45 3.65 -4.48
N GLU A 74 -6.45 4.47 -4.13
CA GLU A 74 -5.05 4.09 -4.25
C GLU A 74 -4.68 3.01 -3.22
N ASP A 75 -5.08 3.12 -1.95
CA ASP A 75 -4.89 2.08 -0.93
C ASP A 75 -5.54 0.75 -1.34
N ARG A 76 -6.72 0.81 -1.94
CA ARG A 76 -7.34 -0.39 -2.51
C ARG A 76 -6.46 -1.04 -3.58
N ALA A 77 -5.89 -0.25 -4.47
CA ALA A 77 -5.00 -0.77 -5.50
C ALA A 77 -3.69 -1.31 -4.90
N HIS A 78 -3.16 -0.69 -3.84
CA HIS A 78 -2.01 -1.21 -3.09
C HIS A 78 -2.31 -2.63 -2.58
N TRP A 79 -3.44 -2.82 -1.90
CA TRP A 79 -3.86 -4.14 -1.43
C TRP A 79 -3.95 -5.16 -2.57
N GLU A 80 -4.57 -4.81 -3.69
CA GLU A 80 -4.71 -5.67 -4.87
C GLU A 80 -3.36 -6.02 -5.52
N LEU A 81 -2.32 -5.20 -5.36
CA LEU A 81 -0.96 -5.46 -5.82
C LEU A 81 -0.16 -6.34 -4.85
N ILE A 82 -0.34 -6.16 -3.55
CA ILE A 82 0.43 -6.85 -2.51
C ILE A 82 0.04 -8.32 -2.44
N VAL A 83 -1.26 -8.62 -2.48
CA VAL A 83 -1.78 -9.98 -2.28
C VAL A 83 -1.17 -11.00 -3.26
N PRO A 84 -1.19 -10.77 -4.59
CA PRO A 84 -0.53 -11.69 -5.52
C PRO A 84 0.96 -11.88 -5.21
N ARG A 85 1.65 -10.81 -4.78
CA ARG A 85 3.08 -10.89 -4.45
C ARG A 85 3.35 -11.79 -3.25
N ILE A 86 2.51 -11.79 -2.23
CA ILE A 86 2.60 -12.69 -1.09
C ILE A 86 2.57 -14.16 -1.56
N TYR A 87 1.59 -14.51 -2.41
CA TYR A 87 1.44 -15.87 -2.95
C TYR A 87 2.57 -16.26 -3.90
N GLU A 88 3.08 -15.33 -4.72
CA GLU A 88 4.27 -15.56 -5.55
C GLU A 88 5.51 -15.90 -4.73
N LEU A 89 5.65 -15.33 -3.54
CA LEU A 89 6.73 -15.61 -2.60
C LEU A 89 6.53 -16.94 -1.84
N GLY A 90 5.36 -17.55 -1.94
CA GLY A 90 5.02 -18.78 -1.25
C GLY A 90 4.38 -18.57 0.12
N GLY A 91 3.97 -17.33 0.42
CA GLY A 91 3.13 -17.02 1.58
C GLY A 91 1.66 -17.21 1.28
N GLU A 92 0.85 -17.12 2.33
CA GLU A 92 -0.61 -17.18 2.28
C GLU A 92 -1.20 -16.14 3.23
N LEU A 93 -2.35 -15.59 2.88
CA LEU A 93 -3.11 -14.75 3.80
C LEU A 93 -3.86 -15.62 4.81
N PRO A 94 -4.07 -15.13 6.04
CA PRO A 94 -4.99 -15.77 6.98
C PRO A 94 -6.38 -15.97 6.37
N ASN A 95 -7.00 -17.11 6.65
CA ASN A 95 -8.37 -17.40 6.20
C ASN A 95 -9.44 -16.74 7.06
N ASP A 96 -9.04 -16.16 8.19
CA ASP A 96 -9.92 -15.49 9.15
C ASP A 96 -9.71 -13.98 9.10
N LEU A 97 -10.77 -13.23 8.86
CA LEU A 97 -10.69 -11.77 8.70
C LEU A 97 -10.19 -11.05 9.97
N PRO A 98 -10.66 -11.37 11.18
CA PRO A 98 -10.09 -10.85 12.41
C PRO A 98 -8.60 -11.15 12.57
N GLU A 99 -8.14 -12.37 12.27
CA GLU A 99 -6.73 -12.74 12.31
C GLU A 99 -5.91 -11.90 11.31
N PHE A 100 -6.41 -11.73 10.09
CA PHE A 100 -5.79 -10.89 9.08
C PHE A 100 -5.68 -9.44 9.53
N HIS A 101 -6.79 -8.85 9.98
CA HIS A 101 -6.83 -7.47 10.48
C HIS A 101 -5.87 -7.23 11.64
N ASN A 102 -5.75 -8.19 12.57
CA ASN A 102 -4.84 -8.09 13.72
C ASN A 102 -3.35 -8.12 13.33
N GLN A 103 -3.02 -8.48 12.10
CA GLN A 103 -1.64 -8.43 11.58
C GLN A 103 -1.27 -7.08 10.97
N ALA A 104 -2.19 -6.12 10.91
CA ALA A 104 -1.90 -4.79 10.36
C ALA A 104 -0.69 -4.16 11.07
N GLY A 105 0.29 -3.76 10.26
CA GLY A 105 1.54 -3.17 10.76
C GLY A 105 1.37 -1.72 11.22
N CYS A 106 0.34 -1.04 10.72
CA CYS A 106 -0.06 0.29 11.17
C CYS A 106 -1.31 0.18 12.03
N ILE A 107 -1.28 0.86 13.18
CA ILE A 107 -2.41 0.84 14.10
C ILE A 107 -3.63 1.44 13.40
N ALA A 108 -4.71 0.69 13.48
CA ALA A 108 -5.99 1.13 12.97
C ALA A 108 -6.38 2.50 13.55
N ALA A 109 -6.47 3.52 12.69
CA ALA A 109 -6.97 4.83 13.07
C ALA A 109 -8.39 4.65 13.60
N LYS A 110 -8.71 5.28 14.70
CA LYS A 110 -10.07 5.33 15.24
C LYS A 110 -10.67 6.68 14.91
N LEU A 111 -12.00 6.71 14.74
CA LEU A 111 -12.68 7.99 14.65
C LEU A 111 -12.32 8.82 15.89
N PRO A 112 -11.73 10.01 15.71
CA PRO A 112 -11.33 10.86 16.86
C PRO A 112 -12.57 11.39 17.58
N ASN A 113 -12.41 11.69 18.87
CA ASN A 113 -13.46 12.30 19.66
C ASN A 113 -12.90 13.59 20.32
N PRO A 114 -13.39 14.79 19.95
CA PRO A 114 -14.44 15.05 18.96
C PRO A 114 -13.97 14.83 17.52
N PRO A 115 -14.85 14.48 16.57
CA PRO A 115 -14.52 14.25 15.16
C PRO A 115 -14.47 15.59 14.39
N THR A 116 -13.60 16.48 14.83
CA THR A 116 -13.35 17.74 14.11
C THR A 116 -12.53 17.47 12.84
N VAL A 117 -12.64 18.35 11.85
CA VAL A 117 -11.87 18.28 10.61
C VAL A 117 -10.37 18.13 10.90
N VAL A 118 -9.82 18.98 11.77
CA VAL A 118 -8.41 18.93 12.16
C VAL A 118 -8.03 17.59 12.78
N ASN A 119 -8.88 17.04 13.65
CA ASN A 119 -8.61 15.75 14.29
C ASN A 119 -8.67 14.60 13.27
N ILE A 120 -9.62 14.63 12.33
CA ILE A 120 -9.73 13.64 11.27
C ILE A 120 -8.50 13.67 10.35
N LEU A 121 -8.15 14.85 9.84
CA LEU A 121 -6.97 15.02 8.99
C LEU A 121 -5.66 14.62 9.72
N THR A 122 -5.58 14.87 11.03
CA THR A 122 -4.43 14.45 11.83
C THR A 122 -4.31 12.93 11.88
N VAL A 123 -5.42 12.23 12.07
CA VAL A 123 -5.45 10.76 12.10
C VAL A 123 -5.04 10.18 10.74
N LEU A 124 -5.55 10.75 9.64
CA LEU A 124 -5.17 10.34 8.30
C LEU A 124 -3.68 10.56 8.05
N LEU A 125 -3.15 11.74 8.37
CA LEU A 125 -1.73 12.04 8.23
C LEU A 125 -0.83 11.06 9.00
N GLU A 126 -1.20 10.66 10.21
CA GLU A 126 -0.40 9.70 11.00
C GLU A 126 -0.47 8.28 10.39
N SER A 127 -1.57 7.94 9.74
CA SER A 127 -1.69 6.68 8.97
C SER A 127 -0.70 6.65 7.80
N GLU A 128 -0.67 7.71 6.98
CA GLU A 128 0.26 7.83 5.86
C GLU A 128 1.73 7.75 6.31
N ARG A 129 2.05 8.44 7.39
CA ARG A 129 3.41 8.38 7.97
C ARG A 129 3.81 7.00 8.46
N CYS A 130 2.87 6.21 8.93
CA CYS A 130 3.12 4.83 9.27
C CYS A 130 3.38 3.99 8.01
N ALA A 131 2.55 4.14 6.97
CA ALA A 131 2.70 3.47 5.69
C ALA A 131 4.06 3.80 5.04
N ILE A 132 4.45 5.07 4.98
CA ILE A 132 5.75 5.52 4.47
C ILE A 132 6.91 4.81 5.17
N ARG A 133 6.89 4.73 6.50
CA ARG A 133 7.96 4.04 7.25
C ARG A 133 8.01 2.55 6.92
N SER A 134 6.87 1.91 6.79
CA SER A 134 6.76 0.48 6.49
C SER A 134 7.24 0.17 5.07
N TRP A 135 6.76 0.92 4.08
CA TRP A 135 7.16 0.74 2.69
C TRP A 135 8.65 1.09 2.46
N SER A 136 9.18 2.12 3.13
CA SER A 136 10.61 2.42 3.11
C SER A 136 11.46 1.26 3.61
N ALA A 137 11.02 0.56 4.67
CA ALA A 137 11.73 -0.61 5.18
C ALA A 137 11.74 -1.78 4.17
N ILE A 138 10.66 -2.01 3.45
CA ILE A 138 10.60 -3.02 2.38
C ILE A 138 11.50 -2.61 1.22
N CYS A 139 11.51 -1.35 0.80
CA CYS A 139 12.42 -0.85 -0.23
C CYS A 139 13.89 -1.11 0.13
N VAL A 140 14.29 -0.79 1.36
CA VAL A 140 15.67 -1.05 1.85
C VAL A 140 16.02 -2.54 1.82
N MET A 141 15.09 -3.40 2.24
CA MET A 141 15.30 -4.86 2.26
C MET A 141 15.48 -5.45 0.86
N THR A 142 14.77 -4.92 -0.13
CA THR A 142 14.64 -5.50 -1.47
C THR A 142 15.52 -4.83 -2.52
N PHE A 143 16.06 -3.65 -2.25
CA PHE A 143 16.89 -2.89 -3.17
C PHE A 143 18.07 -3.72 -3.70
N GLY A 144 18.18 -3.81 -5.01
CA GLY A 144 19.22 -4.57 -5.70
C GLY A 144 19.16 -6.10 -5.56
N LYS A 145 18.22 -6.61 -4.74
CA LYS A 145 18.08 -8.05 -4.42
C LYS A 145 16.81 -8.66 -5.00
N ASP A 146 15.68 -7.99 -4.85
CA ASP A 146 14.36 -8.40 -5.38
C ASP A 146 13.74 -7.25 -6.17
N PRO A 147 14.07 -7.12 -7.47
CA PRO A 147 13.57 -6.01 -8.29
C PRO A 147 12.04 -5.94 -8.35
N ARG A 148 11.37 -7.10 -8.34
CA ARG A 148 9.90 -7.16 -8.44
C ARG A 148 9.20 -6.59 -7.20
N THR A 149 9.66 -6.98 -6.01
CA THR A 149 9.10 -6.42 -4.77
C THR A 149 9.53 -4.97 -4.60
N TYR A 150 10.77 -4.64 -4.95
CA TYR A 150 11.27 -3.27 -4.87
C TYR A 150 10.46 -2.32 -5.75
N ASP A 151 10.20 -2.67 -7.02
CA ASP A 151 9.42 -1.84 -7.95
C ASP A 151 8.00 -1.58 -7.41
N MET A 152 7.34 -2.63 -6.94
CA MET A 152 6.03 -2.51 -6.30
C MET A 152 6.07 -1.60 -5.06
N ALA A 153 7.00 -1.87 -4.14
CA ALA A 153 7.11 -1.13 -2.89
C ALA A 153 7.48 0.35 -3.10
N ALA A 154 8.37 0.64 -4.05
CA ALA A 154 8.77 2.00 -4.38
C ALA A 154 7.62 2.80 -5.02
N ARG A 155 6.77 2.16 -5.80
CA ARG A 155 5.57 2.80 -6.38
C ARG A 155 4.57 3.15 -5.29
N ILE A 156 4.26 2.23 -4.41
CA ILE A 156 3.35 2.47 -3.29
C ILE A 156 3.94 3.57 -2.38
N LEU A 157 5.21 3.48 -2.01
CA LEU A 157 5.87 4.51 -1.19
C LEU A 157 5.75 5.91 -1.79
N ASN A 158 5.87 6.07 -3.11
CA ASN A 158 5.74 7.36 -3.78
C ASN A 158 4.32 7.95 -3.60
N GLU A 159 3.31 7.11 -3.61
CA GLU A 159 1.91 7.53 -3.43
C GLU A 159 1.61 7.89 -1.99
N GLU A 160 2.12 7.11 -1.02
CA GLU A 160 2.00 7.45 0.40
C GLU A 160 2.67 8.80 0.75
N VAL A 161 3.81 9.11 0.12
CA VAL A 161 4.47 10.41 0.27
C VAL A 161 3.62 11.54 -0.32
N GLU A 162 2.90 11.28 -1.39
CA GLU A 162 1.96 12.22 -2.00
C GLU A 162 0.75 12.45 -1.09
N HIS A 163 0.16 11.39 -0.53
CA HIS A 163 -0.93 11.49 0.46
C HIS A 163 -0.50 12.29 1.70
N GLU A 164 0.70 12.04 2.22
CA GLU A 164 1.24 12.82 3.34
C GLU A 164 1.26 14.32 3.00
N ALA A 165 1.72 14.68 1.81
CA ALA A 165 1.78 16.07 1.37
C ALA A 165 0.38 16.71 1.30
N TRP A 166 -0.63 15.98 0.78
CA TRP A 166 -2.02 16.46 0.75
C TRP A 166 -2.56 16.76 2.14
N PHE A 167 -2.39 15.86 3.09
CA PHE A 167 -2.90 16.07 4.45
C PHE A 167 -2.13 17.15 5.22
N ILE A 168 -0.84 17.33 4.96
CA ILE A 168 -0.08 18.45 5.51
C ILE A 168 -0.64 19.79 5.00
N GLU A 169 -0.93 19.89 3.70
CA GLU A 169 -1.49 21.11 3.10
C GLU A 169 -2.86 21.44 3.71
N LEU A 170 -3.76 20.45 3.80
CA LEU A 170 -5.09 20.63 4.38
C LEU A 170 -5.02 21.03 5.85
N LEU A 171 -4.15 20.41 6.64
CA LEU A 171 -3.97 20.74 8.05
C LEU A 171 -3.39 22.15 8.25
N ALA A 172 -2.47 22.58 7.41
CA ALA A 172 -1.93 23.94 7.47
C ALA A 172 -3.01 24.98 7.16
N HIS A 173 -3.90 24.67 6.20
CA HIS A 173 -5.05 25.53 5.91
C HIS A 173 -6.01 25.63 7.10
N GLU A 174 -6.41 24.50 7.67
CA GLU A 174 -7.37 24.45 8.78
C GLU A 174 -6.86 25.08 10.08
N ARG A 175 -5.57 24.92 10.39
CA ARG A 175 -4.98 25.43 11.63
C ARG A 175 -4.58 26.89 11.56
N ASP A 176 -3.98 27.30 10.44
CA ASP A 176 -3.26 28.55 10.34
C ASP A 176 -3.78 29.46 9.22
N GLY A 177 -4.76 29.04 8.43
CA GLY A 177 -5.22 29.72 7.23
C GLY A 177 -4.13 29.80 6.15
N LYS A 178 -3.10 28.95 6.23
CA LYS A 178 -1.97 28.96 5.30
C LYS A 178 -2.22 28.00 4.16
N SER A 179 -1.85 28.42 2.96
CA SER A 179 -1.73 27.53 1.82
C SER A 179 -0.28 27.10 1.67
N ILE A 180 -0.03 25.79 1.80
CA ILE A 180 1.28 25.19 1.51
C ILE A 180 1.11 24.48 0.18
N PRO A 181 1.77 24.93 -0.90
CA PRO A 181 1.64 24.25 -2.18
C PRO A 181 2.24 22.84 -2.10
N SER A 182 1.42 21.79 -2.24
CA SER A 182 1.90 20.43 -2.42
C SER A 182 2.35 20.18 -3.86
N GLY A 183 1.76 20.90 -4.80
CA GLY A 183 2.06 20.83 -6.23
C GLY A 183 1.58 19.55 -6.92
N HIS A 184 1.03 18.61 -6.19
CA HIS A 184 0.72 17.27 -6.69
C HIS A 184 -0.77 16.97 -6.75
N PHE A 185 -1.57 17.44 -5.77
CA PHE A 185 -3.00 17.17 -5.78
C PHE A 185 -3.67 17.83 -6.97
N ARG A 186 -4.31 17.03 -7.78
CA ARG A 186 -5.16 17.49 -8.89
C ARG A 186 -6.53 16.88 -8.68
N ARG A 187 -7.53 17.74 -8.61
CA ARG A 187 -8.91 17.28 -8.72
C ARG A 187 -9.08 16.62 -10.08
N GLY A 188 -9.57 15.42 -10.11
CA GLY A 188 -9.75 14.65 -11.31
C GLY A 188 -10.27 13.25 -11.02
N GLU A 189 -10.14 12.40 -12.01
CA GLU A 189 -10.46 10.99 -11.82
C GLU A 189 -9.47 10.34 -10.83
N PRO A 190 -9.96 9.47 -9.93
CA PRO A 190 -9.09 8.72 -9.01
C PRO A 190 -7.97 8.00 -9.75
N GLY A 191 -6.77 8.07 -9.22
CA GLY A 191 -5.59 7.47 -9.84
C GLY A 191 -4.93 8.34 -10.91
N GLU A 192 -5.29 9.63 -11.02
CA GLU A 192 -4.61 10.59 -11.89
C GLU A 192 -3.40 11.28 -11.27
N ALA A 193 -3.04 10.96 -10.03
CA ALA A 193 -1.80 11.42 -9.42
C ALA A 193 -0.57 11.08 -10.31
N PRO A 194 0.49 11.87 -10.30
CA PRO A 194 1.62 11.71 -11.20
C PRO A 194 2.22 10.30 -11.23
N TYR A 195 2.22 9.60 -10.10
CA TYR A 195 2.73 8.23 -9.99
C TYR A 195 1.72 7.15 -10.37
N SER A 196 0.43 7.47 -10.38
CA SER A 196 -0.65 6.54 -10.73
C SER A 196 -1.04 6.55 -12.21
N LYS A 197 -0.68 7.58 -12.98
CA LYS A 197 -1.06 7.75 -14.40
C LYS A 197 -0.78 6.57 -15.33
N ASN A 198 0.13 5.69 -14.98
CA ASN A 198 0.51 4.54 -15.79
C ASN A 198 -0.03 3.21 -15.26
N ARG A 199 -0.99 3.23 -14.35
CA ARG A 199 -1.50 2.01 -13.76
C ARG A 199 -2.55 1.36 -14.63
N ARG A 200 -2.29 0.13 -15.01
CA ARG A 200 -3.27 -0.74 -15.68
C ARG A 200 -4.42 -1.17 -14.74
N PHE A 201 -4.34 -0.82 -13.47
CA PHE A 201 -5.24 -1.31 -12.42
C PHE A 201 -6.46 -0.41 -12.17
N TYR A 202 -6.48 0.80 -12.71
CA TYR A 202 -7.59 1.74 -12.59
C TYR A 202 -8.48 1.82 -13.83
N ASN A 203 -8.27 1.00 -14.84
CA ASN A 203 -9.24 0.86 -15.90
C ASN A 203 -10.33 -0.12 -15.45
N PRO A 204 -11.59 0.33 -15.31
CA PRO A 204 -12.74 -0.52 -15.08
C PRO A 204 -12.97 -1.46 -16.26
#